data_a2dd8508cab431bc5103831cf9725266
#
_entry.id   a2dd8508cab431bc5103831cf9725266
#
_cell.length_a   1.000
_cell.length_b   1.000
_cell.length_c   1.000
_cell.angle_alpha   90.00
_cell.angle_beta   90.00
_cell.angle_gamma   90.00
#
_symmetry.space_group_name_H-M   'P 1'
#
loop_
_entity.id
_entity.type
_entity.pdbx_description
1 polymer ?
#
loop_
_entity_poly.entity_id
_entity_poly.type
_entity_poly.pdbx_seq_one_letter_code
_entity_poly.pdbx_strand_id
1 'polypeptide(L)'
;MVAALPVLVARGGLWLYPGLSPTADLEVVSDAAGSIGFGAYLQGQWFYGSWSRSQAQQSIAYKELFPIVIAAHLWGPGWSRKHVLFRSDNQSVVALLSSRTSKVPALMHLLRDLLLSAARWGFTFLSVHVPGVQNSVADAISRFHWQKFRRLAPDAQPSPCPIPQLLLDSLTPPY
;
A
#
# COMPACT_ATOMS: atom_id res chain seq x y z
N MET A 1 9.67 -16.67 -35.58
CA MET A 1 8.31 -17.06 -35.22
C MET A 1 8.14 -16.73 -33.74
N VAL A 2 7.60 -15.56 -33.46
CA VAL A 2 7.42 -15.07 -32.07
C VAL A 2 6.04 -15.55 -31.62
N ALA A 3 6.02 -16.44 -30.63
CA ALA A 3 4.80 -16.91 -30.04
C ALA A 3 4.16 -15.77 -29.24
N ALA A 4 2.98 -15.32 -29.68
CA ALA A 4 2.16 -14.39 -28.94
C ALA A 4 1.66 -15.08 -27.65
N LEU A 5 2.04 -14.54 -26.50
CA LEU A 5 1.47 -14.96 -25.21
C LEU A 5 0.01 -14.53 -25.14
N PRO A 6 -0.92 -15.42 -24.80
CA PRO A 6 -2.32 -15.04 -24.65
C PRO A 6 -2.50 -14.15 -23.43
N VAL A 7 -2.96 -12.94 -23.65
CA VAL A 7 -3.46 -12.05 -22.58
C VAL A 7 -4.81 -12.58 -22.16
N LEU A 8 -4.87 -13.35 -21.09
CA LEU A 8 -6.09 -13.77 -20.45
C LEU A 8 -6.48 -12.77 -19.39
N VAL A 9 -7.43 -11.90 -19.72
CA VAL A 9 -8.12 -11.04 -18.75
C VAL A 9 -9.17 -11.90 -18.05
N ALA A 10 -8.85 -12.43 -16.88
CA ALA A 10 -9.83 -13.10 -16.03
C ALA A 10 -10.72 -12.06 -15.35
N ARG A 11 -12.03 -12.22 -15.41
CA ARG A 11 -13.01 -11.50 -14.59
C ARG A 11 -12.66 -11.72 -13.12
N GLY A 12 -12.30 -10.63 -12.42
CA GLY A 12 -11.97 -10.67 -11.00
C GLY A 12 -10.51 -10.49 -10.64
N GLY A 13 -9.64 -10.12 -11.55
CA GLY A 13 -8.26 -9.70 -11.23
C GLY A 13 -7.34 -10.79 -10.65
N LEU A 14 -7.72 -12.05 -10.74
CA LEU A 14 -6.89 -13.18 -10.33
C LEU A 14 -6.14 -13.70 -11.56
N TRP A 15 -4.82 -13.61 -11.55
CA TRP A 15 -3.97 -14.27 -12.53
C TRP A 15 -3.94 -15.76 -12.19
N LEU A 16 -4.76 -16.55 -12.86
CA LEU A 16 -4.74 -18.01 -12.73
C LEU A 16 -3.77 -18.63 -13.73
N TYR A 17 -2.48 -18.62 -13.36
CA TYR A 17 -1.58 -19.67 -13.78
C TYR A 17 -1.41 -20.62 -12.60
N PRO A 18 -1.91 -21.85 -12.66
CA PRO A 18 -1.59 -22.86 -11.65
C PRO A 18 -0.09 -23.13 -11.71
N GLY A 19 0.66 -22.67 -10.72
CA GLY A 19 2.08 -22.97 -10.56
C GLY A 19 3.08 -21.84 -10.68
N LEU A 20 2.69 -20.62 -11.07
CA LEU A 20 3.55 -19.46 -11.05
C LEU A 20 2.87 -18.37 -10.20
N SER A 21 3.23 -18.31 -8.93
CA SER A 21 3.09 -17.07 -8.16
C SER A 21 3.91 -16.02 -8.91
N PRO A 22 3.35 -14.91 -9.41
CA PRO A 22 4.19 -13.86 -9.98
C PRO A 22 5.14 -13.43 -8.88
N THR A 23 6.44 -13.67 -9.08
CA THR A 23 7.47 -13.23 -8.16
C THR A 23 7.41 -11.71 -8.16
N ALA A 24 6.94 -11.13 -7.05
CA ALA A 24 6.94 -9.68 -6.90
C ALA A 24 8.40 -9.20 -6.84
N ASP A 25 8.69 -8.12 -7.57
CA ASP A 25 10.01 -7.47 -7.49
C ASP A 25 10.19 -6.73 -6.15
N LEU A 26 9.09 -6.23 -5.61
CA LEU A 26 9.05 -5.43 -4.40
C LEU A 26 7.85 -5.83 -3.52
N GLU A 27 8.06 -5.89 -2.21
CA GLU A 27 7.00 -6.13 -1.24
C GLU A 27 6.89 -4.95 -0.28
N VAL A 28 5.77 -4.26 -0.32
CA VAL A 28 5.44 -3.16 0.59
C VAL A 28 4.54 -3.70 1.69
N VAL A 29 4.93 -3.52 2.94
CA VAL A 29 4.07 -3.77 4.09
C VAL A 29 3.55 -2.45 4.62
N SER A 30 2.27 -2.37 4.93
CA SER A 30 1.63 -1.18 5.47
C SER A 30 0.60 -1.54 6.54
N ASP A 31 0.33 -0.60 7.42
CA ASP A 31 -0.63 -0.75 8.50
C ASP A 31 -1.18 0.60 8.94
N ALA A 32 -2.37 0.58 9.54
CA ALA A 32 -3.05 1.74 10.10
C ALA A 32 -3.62 1.43 11.48
N ALA A 33 -3.04 2.03 12.51
CA ALA A 33 -3.61 2.02 13.86
C ALA A 33 -4.77 3.01 13.93
N GLY A 34 -5.97 2.51 14.21
CA GLY A 34 -7.25 3.22 14.03
C GLY A 34 -7.32 4.65 14.55
N SER A 35 -6.70 4.96 15.71
CA SER A 35 -6.71 6.30 16.32
C SER A 35 -5.31 6.92 16.46
N ILE A 36 -4.23 6.18 16.13
CA ILE A 36 -2.87 6.62 16.39
C ILE A 36 -2.24 7.18 15.13
N GLY A 37 -2.03 6.33 14.11
CA GLY A 37 -1.37 6.74 12.91
C GLY A 37 -1.27 5.62 11.89
N PHE A 38 -0.38 5.81 10.93
CA PHE A 38 -0.15 4.88 9.82
C PHE A 38 1.33 4.78 9.50
N GLY A 39 1.69 3.75 8.76
CA GLY A 39 3.05 3.60 8.28
C GLY A 39 3.22 2.52 7.25
N ALA A 40 4.36 2.54 6.59
CA ALA A 40 4.77 1.51 5.65
C ALA A 40 6.28 1.30 5.67
N TYR A 41 6.68 0.13 5.17
CA TYR A 41 8.07 -0.28 5.08
C TYR A 41 8.34 -1.01 3.76
N LEU A 42 9.48 -0.71 3.16
CA LEU A 42 9.98 -1.33 1.94
C LEU A 42 11.52 -1.36 1.97
N GLN A 43 12.13 -2.54 2.13
CA GLN A 43 13.58 -2.74 1.96
C GLN A 43 14.46 -1.70 2.68
N GLY A 44 14.20 -1.45 3.96
CA GLY A 44 14.90 -0.46 4.77
C GLY A 44 14.31 0.95 4.73
N GLN A 45 13.59 1.32 3.68
CA GLN A 45 12.86 2.58 3.62
C GLN A 45 11.56 2.48 4.41
N TRP A 46 11.18 3.54 5.09
CA TRP A 46 9.95 3.58 5.88
C TRP A 46 9.44 4.99 6.05
N PHE A 47 8.17 5.11 6.32
CA PHE A 47 7.54 6.36 6.71
C PHE A 47 6.44 6.11 7.73
N TYR A 48 6.01 7.15 8.40
CA TYR A 48 4.87 7.15 9.29
C TYR A 48 4.16 8.50 9.28
N GLY A 49 2.94 8.53 9.77
CA GLY A 49 2.19 9.75 9.99
C GLY A 49 1.11 9.56 11.05
N SER A 50 0.67 10.68 11.62
CA SER A 50 -0.47 10.73 12.54
C SER A 50 -1.73 11.11 11.78
N TRP A 51 -2.89 10.63 12.26
CA TRP A 51 -4.17 11.03 11.68
C TRP A 51 -4.51 12.47 12.01
N SER A 52 -4.91 13.25 10.99
CA SER A 52 -5.64 14.50 11.23
C SER A 52 -7.03 14.20 11.80
N ARG A 53 -7.71 15.22 12.35
CA ARG A 53 -9.05 15.05 12.91
C ARG A 53 -10.06 14.49 11.91
N SER A 54 -10.02 14.93 10.65
CA SER A 54 -10.89 14.44 9.58
C SER A 54 -10.54 13.01 9.16
N GLN A 55 -9.26 12.67 9.06
CA GLN A 55 -8.81 11.32 8.74
C GLN A 55 -9.13 10.31 9.85
N ALA A 56 -9.04 10.73 11.12
CA ALA A 56 -9.36 9.88 12.27
C ALA A 56 -10.83 9.41 12.26
N GLN A 57 -11.72 10.15 11.62
CA GLN A 57 -13.15 9.81 11.48
C GLN A 57 -13.45 8.89 10.29
N GLN A 58 -12.48 8.65 9.41
CA GLN A 58 -12.66 7.79 8.25
C GLN A 58 -12.76 6.31 8.63
N SER A 59 -13.34 5.51 7.72
CA SER A 59 -13.43 4.06 7.89
C SER A 59 -12.06 3.40 8.02
N ILE A 60 -12.02 2.22 8.63
CA ILE A 60 -10.76 1.45 8.72
C ILE A 60 -10.21 1.12 7.34
N ALA A 61 -11.07 0.81 6.36
CA ALA A 61 -10.63 0.54 5.00
C ALA A 61 -9.95 1.76 4.36
N TYR A 62 -10.44 2.98 4.62
CA TYR A 62 -9.77 4.21 4.18
C TYR A 62 -8.39 4.34 4.81
N LYS A 63 -8.31 4.14 6.12
CA LYS A 63 -7.06 4.25 6.87
C LYS A 63 -6.01 3.25 6.40
N GLU A 64 -6.42 2.01 6.15
CA GLU A 64 -5.52 0.97 5.65
C GLU A 64 -5.07 1.19 4.20
N LEU A 65 -5.92 1.77 3.35
CA LEU A 65 -5.56 2.10 1.97
C LEU A 65 -4.63 3.31 1.90
N PHE A 66 -4.77 4.25 2.81
CA PHE A 66 -4.04 5.53 2.81
C PHE A 66 -2.51 5.38 2.76
N PRO A 67 -1.84 4.59 3.63
CA PRO A 67 -0.39 4.39 3.55
C PRO A 67 0.07 3.69 2.27
N ILE A 68 -0.77 2.85 1.65
CA ILE A 68 -0.46 2.22 0.36
C ILE A 68 -0.34 3.29 -0.73
N VAL A 69 -1.27 4.25 -0.75
CA VAL A 69 -1.26 5.35 -1.72
C VAL A 69 -0.05 6.26 -1.50
N ILE A 70 0.26 6.58 -0.24
CA ILE A 70 1.47 7.36 0.09
C ILE A 70 2.74 6.63 -0.38
N ALA A 71 2.86 5.33 -0.14
CA ALA A 71 3.99 4.53 -0.62
C ALA A 71 4.16 4.62 -2.14
N ALA A 72 3.06 4.55 -2.89
CA ALA A 72 3.08 4.69 -4.34
C ALA A 72 3.54 6.09 -4.80
N HIS A 73 3.22 7.14 -4.05
CA HIS A 73 3.72 8.49 -4.34
C HIS A 73 5.19 8.67 -4.00
N LEU A 74 5.61 8.21 -2.83
CA LEU A 74 6.98 8.42 -2.34
C LEU A 74 8.00 7.54 -3.09
N TRP A 75 7.67 6.30 -3.32
CA TRP A 75 8.59 5.30 -3.85
C TRP A 75 8.31 4.90 -5.30
N GLY A 76 7.09 5.16 -5.79
CA GLY A 76 6.66 4.84 -7.15
C GLY A 76 7.58 5.35 -8.28
N PRO A 77 8.19 6.54 -8.17
CA PRO A 77 9.18 6.99 -9.17
C PRO A 77 10.31 5.99 -9.43
N GLY A 78 10.68 5.18 -8.42
CA GLY A 78 11.69 4.13 -8.53
C GLY A 78 11.16 2.76 -8.97
N TRP A 79 9.86 2.61 -9.22
CA TRP A 79 9.22 1.32 -9.48
C TRP A 79 8.96 1.02 -10.96
N SER A 80 9.54 1.79 -11.88
CA SER A 80 9.34 1.58 -13.32
C SER A 80 9.59 0.13 -13.72
N ARG A 81 8.62 -0.48 -14.42
CA ARG A 81 8.62 -1.89 -14.87
C ARG A 81 8.72 -2.92 -13.73
N LYS A 82 8.36 -2.55 -12.50
CA LYS A 82 8.32 -3.46 -11.35
C LYS A 82 6.92 -4.00 -11.11
N HIS A 83 6.88 -5.20 -10.54
CA HIS A 83 5.69 -5.81 -9.97
C HIS A 83 5.74 -5.64 -8.45
N VAL A 84 4.83 -4.82 -7.91
CA VAL A 84 4.78 -4.47 -6.49
C VAL A 84 3.69 -5.29 -5.80
N LEU A 85 4.03 -5.95 -4.71
CA LEU A 85 3.09 -6.65 -3.85
C LEU A 85 2.80 -5.80 -2.61
N PHE A 86 1.56 -5.38 -2.46
CA PHE A 86 1.07 -4.75 -1.23
C PHE A 86 0.56 -5.82 -0.27
N ARG A 87 1.12 -5.85 0.94
CA ARG A 87 0.70 -6.76 2.02
C ARG A 87 -0.11 -5.98 3.04
N SER A 88 -1.32 -6.42 3.32
CA SER A 88 -2.22 -5.83 4.31
C SER A 88 -2.92 -6.92 5.10
N ASP A 89 -3.18 -6.68 6.37
CA ASP A 89 -3.99 -7.56 7.21
C ASP A 89 -5.50 -7.25 7.12
N ASN A 90 -5.90 -6.30 6.27
CA ASN A 90 -7.28 -5.94 6.02
C ASN A 90 -7.80 -6.54 4.71
N GLN A 91 -8.62 -7.57 4.81
CA GLN A 91 -9.21 -8.26 3.65
C GLN A 91 -10.04 -7.33 2.75
N SER A 92 -10.72 -6.33 3.32
CA SER A 92 -11.52 -5.40 2.54
C SER A 92 -10.65 -4.53 1.63
N VAL A 93 -9.47 -4.12 2.10
CA VAL A 93 -8.50 -3.39 1.28
C VAL A 93 -7.91 -4.28 0.19
N VAL A 94 -7.57 -5.52 0.50
CA VAL A 94 -7.08 -6.48 -0.51
C VAL A 94 -8.13 -6.71 -1.60
N ALA A 95 -9.40 -6.89 -1.23
CA ALA A 95 -10.50 -7.03 -2.19
C ALA A 95 -10.69 -5.78 -3.04
N LEU A 96 -10.60 -4.59 -2.45
CA LEU A 96 -10.70 -3.30 -3.12
C LEU A 96 -9.57 -3.10 -4.15
N LEU A 97 -8.33 -3.40 -3.76
CA LEU A 97 -7.17 -3.31 -4.65
C LEU A 97 -7.27 -4.31 -5.81
N SER A 98 -7.80 -5.51 -5.56
CA SER A 98 -7.99 -6.54 -6.58
C SER A 98 -9.12 -6.18 -7.56
N SER A 99 -10.23 -5.66 -7.06
CA SER A 99 -11.39 -5.26 -7.89
C SER A 99 -11.17 -3.94 -8.64
N ARG A 100 -10.23 -3.10 -8.15
CA ARG A 100 -9.93 -1.76 -8.69
C ARG A 100 -11.14 -0.84 -8.76
N THR A 101 -12.10 -1.03 -7.87
CA THR A 101 -13.33 -0.21 -7.82
C THR A 101 -13.91 -0.17 -6.41
N SER A 102 -14.60 0.92 -6.10
CA SER A 102 -15.36 1.10 -4.86
C SER A 102 -16.58 1.98 -5.10
N LYS A 103 -17.67 1.68 -4.42
CA LYS A 103 -18.87 2.54 -4.37
C LYS A 103 -18.73 3.67 -3.33
N VAL A 104 -17.75 3.57 -2.43
CA VAL A 104 -17.49 4.59 -1.40
C VAL A 104 -16.58 5.67 -2.00
N PRO A 105 -17.06 6.93 -2.10
CA PRO A 105 -16.31 8.00 -2.79
C PRO A 105 -14.90 8.23 -2.24
N ALA A 106 -14.73 8.23 -0.92
CA ALA A 106 -13.42 8.42 -0.29
C ALA A 106 -12.42 7.29 -0.63
N LEU A 107 -12.89 6.03 -0.68
CA LEU A 107 -12.07 4.90 -1.09
C LEU A 107 -11.75 4.96 -2.59
N MET A 108 -12.73 5.34 -3.40
CA MET A 108 -12.53 5.47 -4.84
C MET A 108 -11.57 6.61 -5.19
N HIS A 109 -11.56 7.70 -4.41
CA HIS A 109 -10.59 8.78 -4.55
C HIS A 109 -9.15 8.26 -4.35
N LEU A 110 -8.88 7.60 -3.25
CA LEU A 110 -7.56 7.01 -2.96
C LEU A 110 -7.16 5.95 -4.00
N LEU A 111 -8.11 5.10 -4.41
CA LEU A 111 -7.84 4.06 -5.39
C LEU A 111 -7.49 4.63 -6.78
N ARG A 112 -8.20 5.67 -7.23
CA ARG A 112 -7.86 6.39 -8.48
C ARG A 112 -6.47 6.97 -8.44
N ASP A 113 -6.09 7.55 -7.32
CA ASP A 113 -4.79 8.15 -7.14
C ASP A 113 -3.67 7.11 -7.20
N LEU A 114 -3.89 5.93 -6.58
CA LEU A 114 -2.99 4.78 -6.71
C LEU A 114 -2.85 4.30 -8.17
N LEU A 115 -3.99 4.16 -8.87
CA LEU A 115 -4.01 3.71 -10.27
C LEU A 115 -3.30 4.72 -11.19
N LEU A 116 -3.50 6.02 -10.96
CA LEU A 116 -2.80 7.08 -11.69
C LEU A 116 -1.30 7.06 -11.40
N SER A 117 -0.89 6.84 -10.16
CA SER A 117 0.52 6.69 -9.78
C SER A 117 1.14 5.48 -10.47
N ALA A 118 0.45 4.34 -10.50
CA ALA A 118 0.91 3.14 -11.20
C ALA A 118 1.08 3.38 -12.70
N ALA A 119 0.12 4.04 -13.34
CA ALA A 119 0.19 4.42 -14.75
C ALA A 119 1.33 5.42 -15.02
N ARG A 120 1.45 6.45 -14.18
CA ARG A 120 2.46 7.50 -14.32
C ARG A 120 3.89 6.97 -14.21
N TRP A 121 4.14 6.07 -13.26
CA TRP A 121 5.47 5.55 -12.96
C TRP A 121 5.76 4.21 -13.62
N GLY A 122 4.78 3.64 -14.33
CA GLY A 122 4.95 2.42 -15.11
C GLY A 122 5.19 1.16 -14.28
N PHE A 123 4.54 1.02 -13.13
CA PHE A 123 4.55 -0.20 -12.32
C PHE A 123 3.18 -0.90 -12.31
N THR A 124 3.21 -2.19 -12.03
CA THR A 124 1.99 -2.97 -11.76
C THR A 124 1.96 -3.39 -10.31
N PHE A 125 0.77 -3.66 -9.77
CA PHE A 125 0.66 -4.10 -8.39
C PHE A 125 -0.37 -5.22 -8.22
N LEU A 126 -0.13 -6.00 -7.20
CA LEU A 126 -1.04 -6.99 -6.61
C LEU A 126 -1.17 -6.71 -5.12
N SER A 127 -2.17 -7.29 -4.50
CA SER A 127 -2.34 -7.24 -3.05
C SER A 127 -2.59 -8.64 -2.49
N VAL A 128 -2.10 -8.87 -1.28
CA VAL A 128 -2.28 -10.12 -0.57
C VAL A 128 -2.64 -9.85 0.88
N HIS A 129 -3.60 -10.63 1.37
CA HIS A 129 -3.92 -10.63 2.79
C HIS A 129 -2.86 -11.41 3.56
N VAL A 130 -2.36 -10.82 4.65
CA VAL A 130 -1.45 -11.48 5.59
C VAL A 130 -2.05 -11.44 6.99
N PRO A 131 -1.86 -12.48 7.81
CA PRO A 131 -2.23 -12.40 9.23
C PRO A 131 -1.51 -11.24 9.93
N GLY A 132 -2.18 -10.55 10.86
CA GLY A 132 -1.59 -9.40 11.57
C GLY A 132 -0.24 -9.70 12.24
N VAL A 133 -0.03 -10.94 12.71
CA VAL A 133 1.27 -11.37 13.26
C VAL A 133 2.41 -11.33 12.24
N GLN A 134 2.11 -11.46 10.96
CA GLN A 134 3.07 -11.35 9.85
C GLN A 134 3.23 -9.91 9.36
N ASN A 135 2.39 -8.98 9.82
CA ASN A 135 2.47 -7.54 9.51
C ASN A 135 3.13 -6.73 10.64
N SER A 136 3.88 -7.38 11.51
CA SER A 136 4.39 -6.82 12.77
C SER A 136 5.33 -5.62 12.60
N VAL A 137 6.04 -5.51 11.49
CA VAL A 137 6.90 -4.35 11.19
C VAL A 137 6.03 -3.11 10.97
N ALA A 138 5.05 -3.20 10.09
CA ALA A 138 4.15 -2.09 9.78
C ALA A 138 3.26 -1.73 10.99
N ASP A 139 2.76 -2.72 11.75
CA ASP A 139 2.04 -2.50 13.02
C ASP A 139 2.87 -1.71 14.04
N ALA A 140 4.16 -2.05 14.17
CA ALA A 140 5.04 -1.30 15.06
C ALA A 140 5.24 0.16 14.61
N ILE A 141 5.31 0.42 13.31
CA ILE A 141 5.43 1.77 12.76
C ILE A 141 4.13 2.55 12.98
N SER A 142 2.96 2.01 12.63
CA SER A 142 1.66 2.68 12.72
C SER A 142 1.28 3.05 14.16
N ARG A 143 1.78 2.30 15.15
CA ARG A 143 1.57 2.53 16.59
C ARG A 143 2.71 3.28 17.26
N PHE A 144 3.73 3.69 16.51
CA PHE A 144 4.91 4.40 17.02
C PHE A 144 5.70 3.62 18.07
N HIS A 145 5.68 2.30 17.96
CA HIS A 145 6.43 1.39 18.83
C HIS A 145 7.89 1.26 18.33
N TRP A 146 8.66 2.34 18.44
CA TRP A 146 9.98 2.49 17.81
C TRP A 146 10.99 1.44 18.23
N GLN A 147 11.01 1.06 19.50
CA GLN A 147 11.92 0.00 19.98
C GLN A 147 11.57 -1.37 19.36
N LYS A 148 10.27 -1.69 19.23
CA LYS A 148 9.81 -2.91 18.57
C LYS A 148 10.17 -2.86 17.09
N PHE A 149 9.90 -1.74 16.41
CA PHE A 149 10.23 -1.54 15.00
C PHE A 149 11.72 -1.76 14.73
N ARG A 150 12.61 -1.12 15.50
CA ARG A 150 14.06 -1.25 15.32
C ARG A 150 14.60 -2.66 15.57
N ARG A 151 13.95 -3.43 16.43
CA ARG A 151 14.29 -4.86 16.63
C ARG A 151 13.84 -5.73 15.46
N LEU A 152 12.67 -5.44 14.88
CA LEU A 152 12.12 -6.21 13.77
C LEU A 152 12.76 -5.86 12.41
N ALA A 153 13.22 -4.64 12.25
CA ALA A 153 13.85 -4.12 11.04
C ALA A 153 15.16 -3.38 11.39
N PRO A 154 16.22 -4.11 11.79
CA PRO A 154 17.50 -3.50 12.21
C PRO A 154 18.21 -2.80 11.05
N ASP A 155 17.92 -3.18 9.81
CA ASP A 155 18.43 -2.59 8.56
C ASP A 155 17.66 -1.35 8.11
N ALA A 156 16.57 -0.99 8.80
CA ALA A 156 15.80 0.20 8.46
C ALA A 156 16.64 1.48 8.55
N GLN A 157 16.49 2.35 7.57
CA GLN A 157 17.15 3.65 7.54
C GLN A 157 16.96 4.40 8.87
N PRO A 158 17.97 5.16 9.34
CA PRO A 158 17.89 5.88 10.61
C PRO A 158 16.72 6.87 10.67
N SER A 159 16.42 7.53 9.56
CA SER A 159 15.34 8.52 9.44
C SER A 159 14.21 8.02 8.52
N PRO A 160 12.95 8.36 8.82
CA PRO A 160 11.83 8.07 7.93
C PRO A 160 11.91 8.90 6.65
N CYS A 161 11.31 8.39 5.56
CA CYS A 161 11.05 9.17 4.37
C CYS A 161 10.05 10.30 4.73
N PRO A 162 10.36 11.57 4.43
CA PRO A 162 9.44 12.66 4.71
C PRO A 162 8.22 12.57 3.78
N ILE A 163 7.03 12.79 4.34
CA ILE A 163 5.78 12.87 3.56
C ILE A 163 5.50 14.35 3.30
N PRO A 164 5.46 14.81 2.04
CA PRO A 164 5.10 16.19 1.74
C PRO A 164 3.69 16.54 2.23
N GLN A 165 3.51 17.68 2.89
CA GLN A 165 2.21 18.11 3.41
C GLN A 165 1.16 18.23 2.29
N LEU A 166 1.57 18.75 1.13
CA LEU A 166 0.69 18.85 -0.05
C LEU A 166 0.13 17.48 -0.50
N LEU A 167 0.91 16.40 -0.35
CA LEU A 167 0.42 15.05 -0.63
C LEU A 167 -0.64 14.63 0.38
N LEU A 168 -0.40 14.84 1.67
CA LEU A 168 -1.37 14.54 2.73
C LEU A 168 -2.69 15.30 2.51
N ASP A 169 -2.60 16.57 2.15
CA ASP A 169 -3.77 17.42 1.89
C ASP A 169 -4.54 16.94 0.66
N SER A 170 -3.85 16.57 -0.42
CA SER A 170 -4.50 16.09 -1.66
C SER A 170 -5.23 14.76 -1.52
N LEU A 171 -4.76 13.91 -0.63
CA LEU A 171 -5.37 12.60 -0.37
C LEU A 171 -6.49 12.65 0.67
N THR A 172 -6.59 13.76 1.42
CA THR A 172 -7.62 13.92 2.44
C THR A 172 -8.91 14.42 1.79
N PRO A 173 -10.06 13.73 1.97
CA PRO A 173 -11.32 14.20 1.42
C PRO A 173 -11.66 15.60 1.95
N PRO A 174 -12.24 16.47 1.11
CA PRO A 174 -12.53 17.86 1.47
C PRO A 174 -13.68 18.04 2.47
N TYR A 175 -14.23 16.93 3.06
CA TYR A 175 -15.39 16.98 3.97
C TYR A 175 -15.16 16.19 5.25
#